data_0c3991fa3252dc8f70188eeb555826f7
#
_entry.id   0c3991fa3252dc8f70188eeb555826f7
#
_cell.length_a   1.000
_cell.length_b   1.000
_cell.length_c   1.000
_cell.angle_alpha   90.00
_cell.angle_beta   90.00
_cell.angle_gamma   90.00
#
_symmetry.space_group_name_H-M   'P 1'
#
loop_
_entity.id
_entity.type
_entity.pdbx_description
1 polymer ?
#
loop_
_entity_poly.entity_id
_entity_poly.type
_entity_poly.pdbx_seq_one_letter_code
_entity_poly.pdbx_strand_id
1 'polypeptide(L)'
;MASPNPLNVYKGQDSIQKYFDPESSPPLPLVEIPDSLNPYRRDGVRIYAKMMTMHPANNVKAMPALNLLQNCVVPGKTKAVVEYSSGSTVLSMSLISRAIHGIDDVRAFLSNKTSSTKLQLMQFFGIDITLFGGPSQPEPLDERGGIRAAQRLAQDSDAAVINPNQYENDLNWKAHIKWTGPQIFQQLPEINLICAGMGTSGTMTGLGTYFKDAKPSVYRLGVCTAPGDRVPGPRSFALMAPVQFPWKRAIDHIEEVDSHNSFSMSLDLCRNGIVCGPSSGFNLKGLFQLIEKRKAEGTLSELAGPDGTINCVFLCCDLPYQYINEYFDKLGESYFPSIKNEDLLKVDLYRYDEKWERSASEALDAFFDVDRGALLDMVLADPKSRPVNTVNLQGVLRSRQDTTVIDLRQPQDFDNFHLPGAVNMPFVHADVPSPFSDAKLLESLWKTLENSFRAPGSEIQSLLKGRHVLLTCYDGDSARVATSVLRAKGYEADSIRGGFQALNKMRPSTHQPTTNGARDTSPWVELSQEALTVGPSQSAPVTL
;
A
#
# COMPACT_ATOMS: atom_id res chain seq x y z
N MET A 1 -37.77 -3.48 -9.82
CA MET A 1 -37.42 -3.35 -11.26
C MET A 1 -36.01 -3.92 -11.41
N ALA A 2 -35.74 -4.63 -12.51
CA ALA A 2 -34.38 -5.11 -12.78
C ALA A 2 -33.44 -3.92 -12.97
N SER A 3 -32.17 -4.06 -12.56
CA SER A 3 -31.16 -3.04 -12.80
C SER A 3 -31.05 -2.76 -14.31
N PRO A 4 -30.96 -1.50 -14.75
CA PRO A 4 -30.79 -1.16 -16.15
C PRO A 4 -29.46 -1.68 -16.74
N ASN A 5 -28.50 -2.04 -15.88
CA ASN A 5 -27.16 -2.55 -16.26
C ASN A 5 -26.75 -3.73 -15.37
N PRO A 6 -27.40 -4.91 -15.49
CA PRO A 6 -27.17 -6.04 -14.59
C PRO A 6 -25.75 -6.61 -14.70
N LEU A 7 -25.05 -6.41 -15.82
CA LEU A 7 -23.69 -6.88 -16.04
C LEU A 7 -22.62 -5.86 -15.61
N ASN A 8 -23.02 -4.66 -15.17
CA ASN A 8 -22.13 -3.61 -14.70
C ASN A 8 -21.05 -3.23 -15.74
N VAL A 9 -21.45 -3.11 -17.03
CA VAL A 9 -20.57 -2.78 -18.16
C VAL A 9 -20.93 -1.43 -18.74
N TYR A 10 -19.95 -0.55 -18.86
CA TYR A 10 -20.10 0.82 -19.37
C TYR A 10 -19.34 0.99 -20.68
N LYS A 11 -20.00 1.47 -21.73
CA LYS A 11 -19.44 1.63 -23.08
C LYS A 11 -19.82 2.96 -23.69
N GLY A 12 -18.99 3.46 -24.62
CA GLY A 12 -19.21 4.70 -25.36
C GLY A 12 -18.55 5.91 -24.72
N GLN A 13 -18.73 7.08 -25.32
CA GLN A 13 -18.09 8.34 -24.90
C GLN A 13 -18.52 8.79 -23.49
N ASP A 14 -19.72 8.43 -23.08
CA ASP A 14 -20.31 8.73 -21.76
C ASP A 14 -20.12 7.60 -20.73
N SER A 15 -19.24 6.63 -21.02
CA SER A 15 -19.02 5.46 -20.16
C SER A 15 -18.64 5.84 -18.72
N ILE A 16 -17.74 6.80 -18.54
CA ILE A 16 -17.31 7.27 -17.23
C ILE A 16 -18.45 8.01 -16.49
N GLN A 17 -19.22 8.83 -17.21
CA GLN A 17 -20.40 9.50 -16.62
C GLN A 17 -21.42 8.50 -16.12
N LYS A 18 -21.74 7.47 -16.92
CA LYS A 18 -22.65 6.38 -16.53
C LYS A 18 -22.09 5.54 -15.39
N TYR A 19 -20.77 5.35 -15.32
CA TYR A 19 -20.14 4.61 -14.24
C TYR A 19 -20.28 5.33 -12.88
N PHE A 20 -20.27 6.67 -12.88
CA PHE A 20 -20.49 7.47 -11.67
C PHE A 20 -21.98 7.65 -11.33
N ASP A 21 -22.89 7.41 -12.27
CA ASP A 21 -24.32 7.63 -12.08
C ASP A 21 -25.00 6.41 -11.40
N PRO A 22 -25.57 6.58 -10.18
CA PRO A 22 -26.26 5.51 -9.49
C PRO A 22 -27.51 4.99 -10.20
N GLU A 23 -28.09 5.77 -11.13
CA GLU A 23 -29.26 5.36 -11.93
C GLU A 23 -28.86 4.47 -13.10
N SER A 24 -27.61 4.57 -13.56
CA SER A 24 -27.03 3.76 -14.64
C SER A 24 -26.29 2.52 -14.13
N SER A 25 -26.14 2.38 -12.81
CA SER A 25 -25.37 1.32 -12.15
C SER A 25 -26.28 0.39 -11.33
N PRO A 26 -25.89 -0.87 -11.10
CA PRO A 26 -26.56 -1.69 -10.10
C PRO A 26 -26.52 -1.00 -8.72
N PRO A 27 -27.47 -1.29 -7.82
CA PRO A 27 -27.38 -0.84 -6.44
C PRO A 27 -26.04 -1.28 -5.82
N LEU A 28 -25.39 -0.38 -5.06
CA LEU A 28 -24.19 -0.75 -4.32
C LEU A 28 -24.46 -1.94 -3.41
N PRO A 29 -23.51 -2.86 -3.20
CA PRO A 29 -23.73 -4.08 -2.44
C PRO A 29 -24.27 -3.82 -1.03
N LEU A 30 -25.15 -4.69 -0.60
CA LEU A 30 -25.61 -4.83 0.78
C LEU A 30 -25.18 -6.22 1.25
N VAL A 31 -24.26 -6.30 2.22
CA VAL A 31 -23.58 -7.53 2.62
C VAL A 31 -23.87 -7.82 4.08
N GLU A 32 -24.43 -8.98 4.38
CA GLU A 32 -24.59 -9.43 5.78
C GLU A 32 -23.22 -9.71 6.40
N ILE A 33 -22.94 -9.17 7.60
CA ILE A 33 -21.69 -9.45 8.29
C ILE A 33 -21.65 -10.89 8.80
N PRO A 34 -20.48 -11.54 8.85
CA PRO A 34 -20.35 -12.91 9.31
C PRO A 34 -20.73 -13.06 10.80
N ASP A 35 -21.15 -14.27 11.17
CA ASP A 35 -21.53 -14.59 12.55
C ASP A 35 -20.39 -14.33 13.56
N SER A 36 -19.13 -14.45 13.14
CA SER A 36 -17.97 -14.10 13.96
C SER A 36 -17.90 -12.64 14.40
N LEU A 37 -18.56 -11.74 13.64
CA LEU A 37 -18.63 -10.30 13.94
C LEU A 37 -19.98 -9.87 14.51
N ASN A 38 -20.98 -10.74 14.51
CA ASN A 38 -22.32 -10.42 15.02
C ASN A 38 -22.63 -11.16 16.33
N PRO A 39 -22.36 -10.58 17.50
CA PRO A 39 -22.59 -11.23 18.79
C PRO A 39 -24.08 -11.43 19.13
N TYR A 40 -24.98 -10.79 18.39
CA TYR A 40 -26.43 -10.82 18.62
C TYR A 40 -27.18 -11.71 17.63
N ARG A 41 -26.47 -12.54 16.87
CA ARG A 41 -27.08 -13.45 15.89
C ARG A 41 -28.11 -14.40 16.53
N ARG A 42 -27.81 -14.89 17.74
CA ARG A 42 -28.71 -15.78 18.50
C ARG A 42 -29.94 -15.07 19.06
N ASP A 43 -29.89 -13.75 19.14
CA ASP A 43 -31.01 -12.91 19.56
C ASP A 43 -31.94 -12.53 18.39
N GLY A 44 -31.74 -13.13 17.21
CA GLY A 44 -32.54 -12.85 16.01
C GLY A 44 -32.08 -11.61 15.24
N VAL A 45 -30.91 -11.01 15.59
CA VAL A 45 -30.42 -9.81 14.94
C VAL A 45 -29.57 -10.18 13.72
N ARG A 46 -29.89 -9.61 12.56
CA ARG A 46 -29.14 -9.68 11.31
C ARG A 46 -28.62 -8.30 10.95
N ILE A 47 -27.33 -8.21 10.61
CA ILE A 47 -26.67 -6.92 10.41
C ILE A 47 -26.05 -6.89 9.01
N TYR A 48 -26.37 -5.85 8.25
CA TYR A 48 -25.98 -5.67 6.86
C TYR A 48 -25.15 -4.41 6.70
N ALA A 49 -24.02 -4.55 6.00
CA ALA A 49 -23.13 -3.46 5.60
C ALA A 49 -23.55 -2.92 4.22
N LYS A 50 -24.00 -1.68 4.13
CA LYS A 50 -24.19 -0.99 2.85
C LYS A 50 -22.85 -0.46 2.36
N MET A 51 -22.32 -1.06 1.30
CA MET A 51 -20.95 -0.84 0.82
C MET A 51 -20.83 0.43 -0.02
N MET A 52 -20.85 1.60 0.62
CA MET A 52 -20.64 2.87 -0.09
C MET A 52 -19.19 2.99 -0.62
N THR A 53 -18.28 2.19 -0.09
CA THR A 53 -16.89 2.04 -0.56
C THR A 53 -16.80 1.49 -1.99
N MET A 54 -17.85 0.83 -2.49
CA MET A 54 -17.90 0.27 -3.84
C MET A 54 -18.36 1.27 -4.92
N HIS A 55 -18.70 2.50 -4.54
CA HIS A 55 -18.89 3.58 -5.52
C HIS A 55 -17.54 3.93 -6.18
N PRO A 56 -17.49 4.38 -7.45
CA PRO A 56 -16.23 4.77 -8.12
C PRO A 56 -15.35 5.76 -7.35
N ALA A 57 -15.95 6.66 -6.57
CA ALA A 57 -15.21 7.56 -5.69
C ALA A 57 -14.85 6.94 -4.31
N ASN A 58 -15.13 5.67 -4.09
CA ASN A 58 -14.84 4.87 -2.90
C ASN A 58 -15.34 5.43 -1.56
N ASN A 59 -16.41 6.22 -1.58
CA ASN A 59 -16.94 6.77 -0.33
C ASN A 59 -18.40 7.22 -0.42
N VAL A 60 -19.04 7.36 0.76
CA VAL A 60 -20.44 7.77 0.92
C VAL A 60 -20.71 9.19 0.44
N LYS A 61 -19.69 10.07 0.40
CA LYS A 61 -19.84 11.46 -0.03
C LYS A 61 -19.97 11.61 -1.54
N ALA A 62 -19.74 10.54 -2.29
CA ALA A 62 -19.97 10.53 -3.73
C ALA A 62 -21.40 10.85 -4.12
N MET A 63 -22.39 10.32 -3.38
CA MET A 63 -23.81 10.61 -3.63
C MET A 63 -24.16 12.09 -3.44
N PRO A 64 -23.83 12.72 -2.29
CA PRO A 64 -23.98 14.17 -2.14
C PRO A 64 -23.22 14.99 -3.17
N ALA A 65 -21.95 14.65 -3.43
CA ALA A 65 -21.12 15.39 -4.39
C ALA A 65 -21.74 15.37 -5.79
N LEU A 66 -22.22 14.21 -6.24
CA LEU A 66 -22.89 14.09 -7.53
C LEU A 66 -24.14 14.96 -7.60
N ASN A 67 -25.02 14.86 -6.58
CA ASN A 67 -26.27 15.63 -6.56
C ASN A 67 -26.02 17.15 -6.47
N LEU A 68 -25.04 17.57 -5.68
CA LEU A 68 -24.63 18.96 -5.56
C LEU A 68 -24.09 19.49 -6.89
N LEU A 69 -23.15 18.78 -7.52
CA LEU A 69 -22.54 19.23 -8.77
C LEU A 69 -23.53 19.24 -9.95
N GLN A 70 -24.38 18.23 -10.07
CA GLN A 70 -25.44 18.22 -11.09
C GLN A 70 -26.36 19.44 -11.06
N ASN A 71 -26.54 20.03 -9.88
CA ASN A 71 -27.46 21.16 -9.71
C ASN A 71 -26.75 22.53 -9.57
N CYS A 72 -25.47 22.55 -9.20
CA CYS A 72 -24.72 23.80 -9.00
C CYS A 72 -23.85 24.18 -10.19
N VAL A 73 -23.38 23.23 -10.99
CA VAL A 73 -22.56 23.51 -12.18
C VAL A 73 -23.40 24.14 -13.28
N VAL A 74 -22.97 25.29 -13.76
CA VAL A 74 -23.57 25.99 -14.92
C VAL A 74 -22.71 25.66 -16.15
N PRO A 75 -23.25 24.87 -17.11
CA PRO A 75 -22.51 24.49 -18.31
C PRO A 75 -21.96 25.69 -19.08
N GLY A 76 -20.70 25.64 -19.49
CA GLY A 76 -20.02 26.72 -20.21
C GLY A 76 -19.53 27.89 -19.35
N LYS A 77 -20.09 28.08 -18.14
CA LYS A 77 -19.76 29.20 -17.23
C LYS A 77 -18.83 28.75 -16.08
N THR A 78 -19.19 27.66 -15.39
CA THR A 78 -18.41 27.17 -14.26
C THR A 78 -17.06 26.61 -14.72
N LYS A 79 -15.96 27.10 -14.11
CA LYS A 79 -14.58 26.71 -14.41
C LYS A 79 -13.89 26.04 -13.24
N ALA A 80 -14.33 26.34 -12.00
CA ALA A 80 -13.73 25.80 -10.79
C ALA A 80 -14.77 25.46 -9.72
N VAL A 81 -14.40 24.51 -8.87
CA VAL A 81 -15.18 24.09 -7.69
C VAL A 81 -14.32 24.31 -6.45
N VAL A 82 -14.86 25.01 -5.45
CA VAL A 82 -14.21 25.17 -4.14
C VAL A 82 -15.09 24.58 -3.03
N GLU A 83 -14.50 23.80 -2.14
CA GLU A 83 -15.24 23.22 -1.00
C GLU A 83 -14.37 23.18 0.26
N TYR A 84 -14.98 23.42 1.42
CA TYR A 84 -14.31 23.16 2.69
C TYR A 84 -14.49 21.68 3.09
N SER A 85 -13.43 20.91 2.94
CA SER A 85 -13.45 19.49 3.29
C SER A 85 -12.05 18.93 3.44
N SER A 86 -11.81 18.22 4.53
CA SER A 86 -10.56 17.51 4.79
C SER A 86 -10.51 16.08 4.27
N GLY A 87 -11.35 15.70 3.29
CA GLY A 87 -11.34 14.32 2.82
C GLY A 87 -12.38 14.01 1.75
N SER A 88 -13.21 13.00 2.02
CA SER A 88 -14.04 12.30 1.03
C SER A 88 -14.95 13.19 0.18
N THR A 89 -15.44 14.33 0.69
CA THR A 89 -16.32 15.21 -0.10
C THR A 89 -15.56 15.87 -1.25
N VAL A 90 -14.42 16.53 -0.96
CA VAL A 90 -13.66 17.22 -2.01
C VAL A 90 -13.01 16.24 -2.97
N LEU A 91 -12.58 15.07 -2.51
CA LEU A 91 -12.13 13.97 -3.38
C LEU A 91 -13.22 13.53 -4.34
N SER A 92 -14.44 13.31 -3.84
CA SER A 92 -15.59 12.97 -4.67
C SER A 92 -15.94 14.09 -5.65
N MET A 93 -15.93 15.34 -5.21
CA MET A 93 -16.16 16.49 -6.08
C MET A 93 -15.11 16.60 -7.18
N SER A 94 -13.83 16.37 -6.86
CA SER A 94 -12.75 16.40 -7.84
C SER A 94 -12.95 15.34 -8.94
N LEU A 95 -13.23 14.09 -8.55
CA LEU A 95 -13.44 13.01 -9.52
C LEU A 95 -14.68 13.26 -10.38
N ILE A 96 -15.80 13.66 -9.77
CA ILE A 96 -17.07 13.87 -10.46
C ILE A 96 -17.02 15.12 -11.36
N SER A 97 -16.39 16.21 -10.90
CA SER A 97 -16.23 17.43 -11.72
C SER A 97 -15.48 17.13 -13.01
N ARG A 98 -14.38 16.38 -12.92
CA ARG A 98 -13.61 15.97 -14.11
C ARG A 98 -14.38 14.98 -14.99
N ALA A 99 -14.93 13.93 -14.37
CA ALA A 99 -15.58 12.85 -15.12
C ALA A 99 -16.87 13.26 -15.84
N ILE A 100 -17.65 14.17 -15.23
CA ILE A 100 -18.99 14.52 -15.72
C ILE A 100 -19.04 15.91 -16.34
N HIS A 101 -18.32 16.86 -15.76
CA HIS A 101 -18.42 18.27 -16.15
C HIS A 101 -17.20 18.82 -16.88
N GLY A 102 -16.09 18.05 -16.97
CA GLY A 102 -14.85 18.50 -17.61
C GLY A 102 -14.19 19.65 -16.86
N ILE A 103 -14.40 19.76 -15.54
CA ILE A 103 -13.82 20.79 -14.68
C ILE A 103 -12.64 20.21 -13.93
N ASP A 104 -11.42 20.65 -14.23
CA ASP A 104 -10.18 20.18 -13.60
C ASP A 104 -9.80 21.00 -12.36
N ASP A 105 -10.18 22.27 -12.29
CA ASP A 105 -9.86 23.17 -11.17
C ASP A 105 -10.78 22.88 -9.98
N VAL A 106 -10.26 22.08 -9.04
CA VAL A 106 -10.96 21.77 -7.79
C VAL A 106 -10.08 22.18 -6.61
N ARG A 107 -10.61 23.01 -5.73
CA ARG A 107 -9.92 23.65 -4.62
C ARG A 107 -10.47 23.17 -3.29
N ALA A 108 -9.60 22.64 -2.44
CA ALA A 108 -9.91 22.22 -1.08
C ALA A 108 -9.48 23.29 -0.08
N PHE A 109 -10.44 23.83 0.66
CA PHE A 109 -10.16 24.62 1.86
C PHE A 109 -10.31 23.73 3.07
N LEU A 110 -9.30 23.67 3.94
CA LEU A 110 -9.30 22.71 5.05
C LEU A 110 -8.44 23.15 6.24
N SER A 111 -8.62 22.47 7.37
CA SER A 111 -7.86 22.74 8.58
C SER A 111 -6.39 22.29 8.47
N ASN A 112 -5.48 23.09 9.02
CA ASN A 112 -4.06 22.75 9.19
C ASN A 112 -3.81 21.55 10.13
N LYS A 113 -4.85 20.96 10.70
CA LYS A 113 -4.81 19.74 11.52
C LYS A 113 -5.15 18.48 10.74
N THR A 114 -5.21 18.60 9.41
CA THR A 114 -5.40 17.48 8.50
C THR A 114 -4.10 16.66 8.41
N SER A 115 -4.19 15.34 8.46
CA SER A 115 -3.02 14.46 8.41
C SER A 115 -2.29 14.56 7.07
N SER A 116 -0.96 14.35 7.09
CA SER A 116 -0.10 14.37 5.89
C SER A 116 -0.59 13.40 4.81
N THR A 117 -1.02 12.21 5.21
CA THR A 117 -1.55 11.19 4.29
C THR A 117 -2.76 11.71 3.50
N LYS A 118 -3.69 12.42 4.16
CA LYS A 118 -4.85 13.02 3.48
C LYS A 118 -4.46 14.15 2.54
N LEU A 119 -3.48 14.97 2.95
CA LEU A 119 -2.95 16.03 2.09
C LEU A 119 -2.29 15.43 0.84
N GLN A 120 -1.44 14.42 1.00
CA GLN A 120 -0.81 13.71 -0.11
C GLN A 120 -1.83 13.06 -1.04
N LEU A 121 -2.89 12.45 -0.50
CA LEU A 121 -3.96 11.87 -1.29
C LEU A 121 -4.69 12.93 -2.14
N MET A 122 -4.99 14.09 -1.58
CA MET A 122 -5.60 15.20 -2.34
C MET A 122 -4.66 15.73 -3.43
N GLN A 123 -3.36 15.89 -3.12
CA GLN A 123 -2.35 16.27 -4.11
C GLN A 123 -2.22 15.22 -5.23
N PHE A 124 -2.29 13.93 -4.91
CA PHE A 124 -2.29 12.85 -5.89
C PHE A 124 -3.45 13.00 -6.89
N PHE A 125 -4.62 13.41 -6.43
CA PHE A 125 -5.75 13.70 -7.30
C PHE A 125 -5.73 15.10 -7.93
N GLY A 126 -4.63 15.87 -7.77
CA GLY A 126 -4.47 17.19 -8.38
C GLY A 126 -5.45 18.24 -7.84
N ILE A 127 -5.78 18.15 -6.55
CA ILE A 127 -6.62 19.14 -5.86
C ILE A 127 -5.73 20.27 -5.34
N ASP A 128 -6.12 21.51 -5.61
CA ASP A 128 -5.45 22.68 -5.05
C ASP A 128 -5.85 22.87 -3.58
N ILE A 129 -4.86 22.99 -2.69
CA ILE A 129 -5.06 22.94 -1.24
C ILE A 129 -4.71 24.28 -0.59
N THR A 130 -5.68 24.85 0.14
CA THR A 130 -5.48 26.02 1.00
C THR A 130 -5.77 25.67 2.46
N LEU A 131 -4.77 25.83 3.33
CA LEU A 131 -4.88 25.52 4.75
C LEU A 131 -5.40 26.73 5.55
N PHE A 132 -6.29 26.44 6.49
CA PHE A 132 -6.80 27.39 7.47
C PHE A 132 -6.40 26.97 8.89
N GLY A 133 -6.04 27.93 9.73
CA GLY A 133 -5.89 27.73 11.18
C GLY A 133 -7.24 27.56 11.87
N GLY A 134 -7.20 27.32 13.19
CA GLY A 134 -8.41 27.21 14.01
C GLY A 134 -8.82 25.76 14.31
N PRO A 135 -10.07 25.49 14.67
CA PRO A 135 -10.54 24.19 15.06
C PRO A 135 -10.49 23.18 13.89
N SER A 136 -10.29 21.91 14.21
CA SER A 136 -10.29 20.84 13.19
C SER A 136 -11.66 20.55 12.59
N GLN A 137 -12.71 20.90 13.31
CA GLN A 137 -14.11 20.86 12.86
C GLN A 137 -14.68 22.28 13.04
N PRO A 138 -14.57 23.14 12.01
CA PRO A 138 -15.06 24.53 12.11
C PRO A 138 -16.58 24.58 12.22
N GLU A 139 -17.04 25.61 12.88
CA GLU A 139 -18.45 25.93 12.85
C GLU A 139 -18.83 26.52 11.48
N PRO A 140 -19.93 26.07 10.87
CA PRO A 140 -20.37 26.60 9.57
C PRO A 140 -20.66 28.10 9.58
N LEU A 141 -20.95 28.66 10.74
CA LEU A 141 -21.32 30.08 10.92
C LEU A 141 -20.13 30.99 11.28
N ASP A 142 -18.91 30.46 11.47
CA ASP A 142 -17.73 31.30 11.75
C ASP A 142 -17.30 32.05 10.48
N GLU A 143 -17.55 33.34 10.47
CA GLU A 143 -17.20 34.24 9.33
C GLU A 143 -15.70 34.25 9.00
N ARG A 144 -14.83 33.92 9.94
CA ARG A 144 -13.38 33.88 9.76
C ARG A 144 -12.92 32.50 9.23
N GLY A 145 -13.81 31.51 9.26
CA GLY A 145 -13.52 30.12 8.91
C GLY A 145 -13.41 29.88 7.42
N GLY A 146 -12.75 28.78 7.06
CA GLY A 146 -12.57 28.37 5.67
C GLY A 146 -13.89 28.03 4.95
N ILE A 147 -14.95 27.65 5.68
CA ILE A 147 -16.28 27.43 5.09
C ILE A 147 -16.81 28.74 4.49
N ARG A 148 -16.80 29.82 5.26
CA ARG A 148 -17.22 31.14 4.77
C ARG A 148 -16.29 31.72 3.73
N ALA A 149 -14.99 31.43 3.82
CA ALA A 149 -14.02 31.83 2.79
C ALA A 149 -14.33 31.18 1.44
N ALA A 150 -14.69 29.87 1.41
CA ALA A 150 -15.10 29.19 0.18
C ALA A 150 -16.39 29.80 -0.42
N GLN A 151 -17.36 30.16 0.43
CA GLN A 151 -18.60 30.80 -0.01
C GLN A 151 -18.34 32.18 -0.63
N ARG A 152 -17.52 33.04 0.02
CA ARG A 152 -17.16 34.36 -0.52
C ARG A 152 -16.46 34.24 -1.87
N LEU A 153 -15.49 33.33 -2.00
CA LEU A 153 -14.80 33.15 -3.28
C LEU A 153 -15.77 32.76 -4.42
N ALA A 154 -16.78 31.98 -4.12
CA ALA A 154 -17.80 31.63 -5.11
C ALA A 154 -18.73 32.80 -5.44
N GLN A 155 -19.18 33.59 -4.43
CA GLN A 155 -20.05 34.73 -4.60
C GLN A 155 -19.40 35.83 -5.47
N ASP A 156 -18.10 36.08 -5.29
CA ASP A 156 -17.37 37.11 -6.00
C ASP A 156 -17.04 36.75 -7.47
N SER A 157 -17.34 35.54 -7.92
CA SER A 157 -16.86 34.99 -9.19
C SER A 157 -17.88 34.92 -10.32
N ASP A 158 -19.11 35.40 -10.12
CA ASP A 158 -20.20 35.30 -11.09
C ASP A 158 -20.39 33.87 -11.68
N ALA A 159 -20.42 32.87 -10.80
CA ALA A 159 -20.53 31.42 -11.09
C ALA A 159 -19.38 30.80 -11.91
N ALA A 160 -18.27 31.53 -12.15
CA ALA A 160 -17.06 30.94 -12.70
C ALA A 160 -16.40 29.98 -11.67
N VAL A 161 -16.50 30.30 -10.39
CA VAL A 161 -16.18 29.40 -9.26
C VAL A 161 -17.46 29.10 -8.51
N ILE A 162 -17.73 27.85 -8.22
CA ILE A 162 -18.87 27.45 -7.39
C ILE A 162 -18.41 26.86 -6.06
N ASN A 163 -19.19 27.13 -5.00
CA ASN A 163 -19.12 26.40 -3.74
C ASN A 163 -20.41 25.60 -3.57
N PRO A 164 -20.41 24.28 -3.81
CA PRO A 164 -21.59 23.45 -3.66
C PRO A 164 -22.15 23.42 -2.23
N ASN A 165 -21.31 23.71 -1.23
CA ASN A 165 -21.63 23.88 0.18
C ASN A 165 -22.32 22.68 0.83
N GLN A 166 -21.51 21.67 1.14
CA GLN A 166 -21.99 20.46 1.81
C GLN A 166 -22.64 20.69 3.20
N TYR A 167 -22.48 21.87 3.78
CA TYR A 167 -22.93 22.16 5.15
C TYR A 167 -24.34 22.74 5.23
N GLU A 168 -24.77 23.46 4.21
CA GLU A 168 -26.04 24.22 4.21
C GLU A 168 -26.94 23.88 3.02
N ASN A 169 -26.40 23.32 1.94
CA ASN A 169 -27.18 22.99 0.76
C ASN A 169 -27.93 21.66 0.93
N ASP A 170 -29.25 21.73 0.92
CA ASP A 170 -30.16 20.60 1.07
C ASP A 170 -29.91 19.47 0.08
N LEU A 171 -29.34 19.75 -1.08
CA LEU A 171 -28.99 18.74 -2.09
C LEU A 171 -28.01 17.68 -1.55
N ASN A 172 -27.28 18.00 -0.46
CA ASN A 172 -26.46 17.03 0.25
C ASN A 172 -27.30 15.86 0.76
N TRP A 173 -28.25 16.12 1.67
CA TRP A 173 -29.04 15.05 2.27
C TRP A 173 -30.10 14.48 1.32
N LYS A 174 -30.62 15.29 0.40
CA LYS A 174 -31.57 14.85 -0.64
C LYS A 174 -30.98 13.79 -1.58
N ALA A 175 -29.65 13.72 -1.74
CA ALA A 175 -28.97 12.65 -2.48
C ALA A 175 -29.28 11.25 -1.91
N HIS A 176 -29.35 11.15 -0.58
CA HIS A 176 -29.65 9.87 0.07
C HIS A 176 -31.13 9.50 0.03
N ILE A 177 -32.04 10.49 -0.06
CA ILE A 177 -33.45 10.25 -0.41
C ILE A 177 -33.58 9.75 -1.86
N LYS A 178 -32.82 10.37 -2.76
CA LYS A 178 -32.88 10.04 -4.19
C LYS A 178 -32.33 8.65 -4.50
N TRP A 179 -31.22 8.25 -3.87
CA TRP A 179 -30.51 7.04 -4.27
C TRP A 179 -30.29 6.02 -3.14
N THR A 180 -29.63 6.41 -2.05
CA THR A 180 -29.16 5.42 -1.03
C THR A 180 -30.31 4.74 -0.29
N GLY A 181 -31.31 5.51 0.14
CA GLY A 181 -32.50 4.98 0.82
C GLY A 181 -33.30 4.01 -0.04
N PRO A 182 -33.68 4.41 -1.28
CA PRO A 182 -34.36 3.51 -2.23
C PRO A 182 -33.58 2.24 -2.53
N GLN A 183 -32.24 2.31 -2.72
CA GLN A 183 -31.42 1.13 -2.94
C GLN A 183 -31.48 0.17 -1.76
N ILE A 184 -31.31 0.66 -0.53
CA ILE A 184 -31.36 -0.17 0.69
C ILE A 184 -32.76 -0.81 0.82
N PHE A 185 -33.82 -0.05 0.62
CA PHE A 185 -35.19 -0.56 0.74
C PHE A 185 -35.52 -1.60 -0.32
N GLN A 186 -35.03 -1.42 -1.55
CA GLN A 186 -35.19 -2.41 -2.62
C GLN A 186 -34.44 -3.71 -2.31
N GLN A 187 -33.22 -3.61 -1.72
CA GLN A 187 -32.37 -4.76 -1.41
C GLN A 187 -32.82 -5.52 -0.16
N LEU A 188 -33.41 -4.83 0.81
CA LEU A 188 -33.84 -5.37 2.10
C LEU A 188 -35.19 -4.74 2.53
N PRO A 189 -36.32 -5.11 1.90
CA PRO A 189 -37.62 -4.55 2.25
C PRO A 189 -38.02 -4.80 3.72
N GLU A 190 -37.50 -5.87 4.33
CA GLU A 190 -37.72 -6.26 5.73
C GLU A 190 -36.88 -5.45 6.74
N ILE A 191 -36.04 -4.50 6.31
CA ILE A 191 -35.24 -3.65 7.22
C ILE A 191 -36.03 -3.12 8.41
N ASN A 192 -35.46 -3.24 9.62
CA ASN A 192 -36.06 -2.77 10.87
C ASN A 192 -35.26 -1.59 11.48
N LEU A 193 -33.97 -1.48 11.19
CA LEU A 193 -33.11 -0.44 11.74
C LEU A 193 -32.09 0.06 10.71
N ILE A 194 -31.96 1.39 10.61
CA ILE A 194 -30.89 2.06 9.83
C ILE A 194 -29.99 2.86 10.74
N CYS A 195 -28.65 2.70 10.55
CA CYS A 195 -27.64 3.36 11.36
C CYS A 195 -26.63 4.12 10.50
N ALA A 196 -26.36 5.38 10.84
CA ALA A 196 -25.29 6.16 10.21
C ALA A 196 -24.71 7.24 11.13
N GLY A 197 -23.41 7.51 10.96
CA GLY A 197 -22.70 8.57 11.67
C GLY A 197 -23.09 9.98 11.22
N MET A 198 -23.01 10.90 12.16
CA MET A 198 -23.45 12.29 12.00
C MET A 198 -22.25 13.25 11.93
N GLY A 199 -21.83 13.64 10.71
CA GLY A 199 -20.84 14.70 10.46
C GLY A 199 -21.53 16.00 10.10
N THR A 200 -21.77 16.27 8.80
CA THR A 200 -22.73 17.31 8.36
C THR A 200 -24.18 16.90 8.64
N SER A 201 -24.39 15.70 9.11
CA SER A 201 -25.64 14.96 9.24
C SER A 201 -26.34 14.58 7.91
N GLY A 202 -25.85 15.01 6.76
CA GLY A 202 -26.54 14.80 5.47
C GLY A 202 -26.94 13.36 5.21
N THR A 203 -26.07 12.40 5.49
CA THR A 203 -26.36 10.97 5.28
C THR A 203 -27.53 10.50 6.16
N MET A 204 -27.44 10.73 7.47
CA MET A 204 -28.50 10.26 8.39
C MET A 204 -29.79 11.05 8.22
N THR A 205 -29.70 12.36 7.95
CA THR A 205 -30.88 13.18 7.62
C THR A 205 -31.61 12.64 6.39
N GLY A 206 -30.88 12.33 5.32
CA GLY A 206 -31.50 11.81 4.09
C GLY A 206 -32.11 10.42 4.27
N LEU A 207 -31.36 9.49 4.86
CA LEU A 207 -31.84 8.13 5.11
C LEU A 207 -33.02 8.12 6.09
N GLY A 208 -32.91 8.85 7.20
CA GLY A 208 -33.96 8.92 8.21
C GLY A 208 -35.23 9.57 7.67
N THR A 209 -35.13 10.60 6.84
CA THR A 209 -36.30 11.21 6.17
C THR A 209 -36.93 10.21 5.20
N TYR A 210 -36.13 9.55 4.37
CA TYR A 210 -36.62 8.54 3.42
C TYR A 210 -37.38 7.42 4.13
N PHE A 211 -36.81 6.80 5.18
CA PHE A 211 -37.46 5.70 5.88
C PHE A 211 -38.66 6.14 6.72
N LYS A 212 -38.65 7.37 7.22
CA LYS A 212 -39.83 7.92 7.92
C LYS A 212 -41.07 7.94 7.02
N ASP A 213 -40.86 8.22 5.72
CA ASP A 213 -41.95 8.28 4.75
C ASP A 213 -42.27 6.91 4.14
N ALA A 214 -41.21 6.15 3.71
CA ALA A 214 -41.37 4.90 2.98
C ALA A 214 -41.72 3.69 3.90
N LYS A 215 -41.18 3.64 5.11
CA LYS A 215 -41.40 2.58 6.10
C LYS A 215 -41.24 3.14 7.51
N PRO A 216 -42.27 3.80 8.09
CA PRO A 216 -42.18 4.49 9.38
C PRO A 216 -41.79 3.62 10.58
N SER A 217 -41.93 2.29 10.45
CA SER A 217 -41.51 1.32 11.47
C SER A 217 -39.99 1.13 11.57
N VAL A 218 -39.20 1.63 10.61
CA VAL A 218 -37.72 1.53 10.65
C VAL A 218 -37.18 2.46 11.73
N TYR A 219 -36.50 1.89 12.72
CA TYR A 219 -35.79 2.65 13.75
C TYR A 219 -34.56 3.34 13.20
N ARG A 220 -34.36 4.62 13.49
CA ARG A 220 -33.34 5.48 12.84
C ARG A 220 -32.31 5.94 13.86
N LEU A 221 -31.14 5.29 13.81
CA LEU A 221 -30.06 5.51 14.76
C LEU A 221 -29.00 6.46 14.16
N GLY A 222 -28.83 7.62 14.79
CA GLY A 222 -27.67 8.50 14.56
C GLY A 222 -26.52 8.13 15.49
N VAL A 223 -25.28 8.22 15.00
CA VAL A 223 -24.09 8.02 15.84
C VAL A 223 -23.25 9.28 15.86
N CYS A 224 -22.92 9.77 17.06
CA CYS A 224 -22.05 10.92 17.32
C CYS A 224 -20.74 10.47 17.98
N THR A 225 -19.68 11.27 17.82
CA THR A 225 -18.42 11.01 18.52
C THR A 225 -18.56 11.31 20.00
N ALA A 226 -18.00 10.46 20.87
CA ALA A 226 -17.97 10.66 22.31
C ALA A 226 -17.34 12.01 22.68
N PRO A 227 -17.80 12.65 23.78
CA PRO A 227 -17.28 13.94 24.22
C PRO A 227 -15.77 13.93 24.42
N GLY A 228 -15.07 14.94 23.87
CA GLY A 228 -13.63 15.07 23.99
C GLY A 228 -12.81 14.18 23.06
N ASP A 229 -13.45 13.32 22.28
CA ASP A 229 -12.76 12.43 21.33
C ASP A 229 -12.99 12.87 19.86
N ARG A 230 -12.30 12.19 18.94
CA ARG A 230 -12.36 12.51 17.51
C ARG A 230 -12.32 11.25 16.65
N VAL A 231 -13.36 11.08 15.83
CA VAL A 231 -13.42 10.10 14.75
C VAL A 231 -13.45 10.86 13.41
N PRO A 232 -12.70 10.42 12.38
CA PRO A 232 -12.74 11.06 11.06
C PRO A 232 -14.15 11.07 10.47
N GLY A 233 -14.69 12.26 10.19
CA GLY A 233 -16.00 12.47 9.58
C GLY A 233 -17.11 12.83 10.57
N PRO A 234 -17.48 12.00 11.55
CA PRO A 234 -18.48 12.32 12.56
C PRO A 234 -18.11 13.49 13.48
N ARG A 235 -19.12 14.07 14.13
CA ARG A 235 -19.02 15.13 15.15
C ARG A 235 -19.51 14.63 16.49
N SER A 236 -19.07 15.26 17.58
CA SER A 236 -19.71 15.09 18.88
C SER A 236 -21.10 15.72 18.88
N PHE A 237 -21.98 15.24 19.74
CA PHE A 237 -23.34 15.76 19.84
C PHE A 237 -23.39 17.28 20.11
N ALA A 238 -22.50 17.78 20.96
CA ALA A 238 -22.38 19.22 21.24
C ALA A 238 -22.12 20.06 19.97
N LEU A 239 -21.41 19.53 19.00
CA LEU A 239 -21.10 20.19 17.73
C LEU A 239 -22.21 20.02 16.67
N MET A 240 -23.33 19.40 17.01
CA MET A 240 -24.50 19.29 16.13
C MET A 240 -25.42 20.51 16.20
N ALA A 241 -25.29 21.35 17.23
CA ALA A 241 -26.18 22.51 17.43
C ALA A 241 -26.21 23.46 16.20
N PRO A 242 -25.09 23.84 15.56
CA PRO A 242 -25.09 24.72 14.40
C PRO A 242 -25.46 24.05 13.07
N VAL A 243 -25.71 22.74 13.05
CA VAL A 243 -26.09 22.01 11.82
C VAL A 243 -27.53 22.33 11.46
N GLN A 244 -27.74 22.92 10.28
CA GLN A 244 -29.04 23.44 9.85
C GLN A 244 -29.96 22.41 9.21
N PHE A 245 -29.44 21.28 8.73
CA PHE A 245 -30.27 20.21 8.17
C PHE A 245 -31.30 19.70 9.18
N PRO A 246 -32.48 19.22 8.75
CA PRO A 246 -33.58 18.80 9.65
C PRO A 246 -33.33 17.43 10.34
N TRP A 247 -32.08 17.20 10.78
CA TRP A 247 -31.62 15.92 11.32
C TRP A 247 -32.41 15.47 12.57
N LYS A 248 -32.86 16.40 13.41
CA LYS A 248 -33.66 16.08 14.63
C LYS A 248 -34.96 15.33 14.32
N ARG A 249 -35.54 15.57 13.15
CA ARG A 249 -36.76 14.91 12.69
C ARG A 249 -36.47 13.57 12.00
N ALA A 250 -35.27 13.35 11.62
CA ALA A 250 -34.82 12.19 10.82
C ALA A 250 -34.33 11.02 11.68
N ILE A 251 -34.15 11.22 12.98
CA ILE A 251 -33.61 10.22 13.90
C ILE A 251 -34.56 9.94 15.06
N ASP A 252 -34.47 8.73 15.63
CA ASP A 252 -35.21 8.32 16.83
C ASP A 252 -34.28 8.29 18.05
N HIS A 253 -32.99 7.98 17.84
CA HIS A 253 -32.01 7.86 18.92
C HIS A 253 -30.61 8.24 18.45
N ILE A 254 -29.74 8.60 19.42
CA ILE A 254 -28.32 8.87 19.21
C ILE A 254 -27.50 8.02 20.18
N GLU A 255 -26.48 7.34 19.66
CA GLU A 255 -25.42 6.75 20.45
C GLU A 255 -24.11 7.53 20.26
N GLU A 256 -23.25 7.48 21.28
CA GLU A 256 -21.94 8.12 21.25
C GLU A 256 -20.83 7.07 21.28
N VAL A 257 -19.86 7.15 20.35
CA VAL A 257 -18.78 6.18 20.17
C VAL A 257 -17.43 6.90 20.19
N ASP A 258 -16.47 6.33 20.91
CA ASP A 258 -15.10 6.82 20.95
C ASP A 258 -14.25 6.34 19.76
N SER A 259 -13.07 6.94 19.61
CA SER A 259 -12.18 6.63 18.50
C SER A 259 -11.58 5.23 18.60
N HIS A 260 -11.20 4.75 19.79
CA HIS A 260 -10.63 3.42 19.95
C HIS A 260 -11.59 2.33 19.47
N ASN A 261 -12.85 2.36 19.93
CA ASN A 261 -13.89 1.44 19.48
C ASN A 261 -14.19 1.56 17.98
N SER A 262 -14.17 2.78 17.45
CA SER A 262 -14.35 3.05 16.02
C SER A 262 -13.29 2.39 15.14
N PHE A 263 -12.02 2.57 15.50
CA PHE A 263 -10.88 2.01 14.76
C PHE A 263 -10.77 0.49 14.93
N SER A 264 -10.93 -0.04 16.16
CA SER A 264 -10.86 -1.48 16.40
C SER A 264 -11.95 -2.24 15.66
N MET A 265 -13.20 -1.77 15.72
CA MET A 265 -14.32 -2.41 15.01
C MET A 265 -14.14 -2.35 13.48
N SER A 266 -13.62 -1.25 12.96
CA SER A 266 -13.27 -1.14 11.53
C SER A 266 -12.15 -2.11 11.13
N LEU A 267 -11.14 -2.28 11.97
CA LEU A 267 -10.07 -3.26 11.74
C LEU A 267 -10.61 -4.69 11.71
N ASP A 268 -11.52 -5.02 12.63
CA ASP A 268 -12.18 -6.33 12.67
C ASP A 268 -13.03 -6.57 11.41
N LEU A 269 -13.79 -5.57 10.95
CA LEU A 269 -14.51 -5.63 9.68
C LEU A 269 -13.56 -5.91 8.51
N CYS A 270 -12.46 -5.14 8.40
CA CYS A 270 -11.46 -5.30 7.34
C CYS A 270 -10.84 -6.70 7.33
N ARG A 271 -10.46 -7.22 8.51
CA ARG A 271 -9.85 -8.56 8.65
C ARG A 271 -10.83 -9.70 8.35
N ASN A 272 -12.13 -9.42 8.38
CA ASN A 272 -13.18 -10.36 8.00
C ASN A 272 -13.76 -10.10 6.59
N GLY A 273 -13.06 -9.33 5.74
CA GLY A 273 -13.39 -9.13 4.33
C GLY A 273 -14.32 -7.95 4.02
N ILE A 274 -14.75 -7.18 5.02
CA ILE A 274 -15.54 -5.96 4.82
C ILE A 274 -14.62 -4.74 4.94
N VAL A 275 -13.95 -4.40 3.83
CA VAL A 275 -12.93 -3.35 3.81
C VAL A 275 -13.57 -1.97 3.90
N CYS A 276 -13.35 -1.30 5.04
CA CYS A 276 -13.96 0.00 5.32
C CYS A 276 -13.17 0.80 6.36
N GLY A 277 -13.31 2.13 6.34
CA GLY A 277 -12.62 3.06 7.24
C GLY A 277 -13.26 3.18 8.63
N PRO A 278 -12.65 3.98 9.53
CA PRO A 278 -13.03 4.06 10.93
C PRO A 278 -14.50 4.46 11.17
N SER A 279 -15.05 5.36 10.34
CA SER A 279 -16.45 5.79 10.47
C SER A 279 -17.46 4.66 10.22
N SER A 280 -17.03 3.58 9.59
CA SER A 280 -17.85 2.37 9.39
C SER A 280 -17.89 1.50 10.66
N GLY A 281 -16.72 1.27 11.28
CA GLY A 281 -16.63 0.63 12.59
C GLY A 281 -17.37 1.42 13.66
N PHE A 282 -17.30 2.74 13.59
CA PHE A 282 -18.07 3.69 14.38
C PHE A 282 -19.58 3.43 14.29
N ASN A 283 -20.12 3.30 13.07
CA ASN A 283 -21.54 3.00 12.85
C ASN A 283 -21.92 1.64 13.44
N LEU A 284 -21.12 0.61 13.22
CA LEU A 284 -21.39 -0.73 13.74
C LEU A 284 -21.32 -0.77 15.27
N LYS A 285 -20.36 -0.08 15.88
CA LYS A 285 -20.26 0.00 17.35
C LYS A 285 -21.45 0.72 17.97
N GLY A 286 -21.89 1.84 17.39
CA GLY A 286 -23.10 2.53 17.84
C GLY A 286 -24.35 1.64 17.73
N LEU A 287 -24.44 0.86 16.65
CA LEU A 287 -25.51 -0.13 16.50
C LEU A 287 -25.43 -1.20 17.60
N PHE A 288 -24.25 -1.71 17.92
CA PHE A 288 -24.08 -2.68 19.01
C PHE A 288 -24.50 -2.12 20.37
N GLN A 289 -24.11 -0.88 20.66
CA GLN A 289 -24.51 -0.22 21.93
C GLN A 289 -26.03 -0.13 22.09
N LEU A 290 -26.73 0.26 21.02
CA LEU A 290 -28.20 0.29 21.04
C LEU A 290 -28.80 -1.10 21.26
N ILE A 291 -28.34 -2.13 20.55
CA ILE A 291 -28.83 -3.50 20.68
C ILE A 291 -28.61 -4.02 22.10
N GLU A 292 -27.39 -3.82 22.64
CA GLU A 292 -27.03 -4.24 23.99
C GLU A 292 -27.92 -3.58 25.05
N LYS A 293 -28.12 -2.27 24.92
CA LYS A 293 -29.02 -1.51 25.79
C LYS A 293 -30.45 -2.04 25.73
N ARG A 294 -31.02 -2.20 24.53
CA ARG A 294 -32.36 -2.74 24.32
C ARG A 294 -32.52 -4.17 24.86
N LYS A 295 -31.46 -4.99 24.71
CA LYS A 295 -31.44 -6.34 25.28
C LYS A 295 -31.45 -6.32 26.81
N ALA A 296 -30.62 -5.46 27.42
CA ALA A 296 -30.58 -5.31 28.89
C ALA A 296 -31.92 -4.78 29.47
N GLU A 297 -32.59 -3.90 28.74
CA GLU A 297 -33.92 -3.35 29.11
C GLU A 297 -35.08 -4.32 28.81
N GLY A 298 -34.85 -5.44 28.13
CA GLY A 298 -35.90 -6.38 27.71
C GLY A 298 -36.79 -5.88 26.57
N THR A 299 -36.38 -4.82 25.85
CA THR A 299 -37.14 -4.14 24.79
C THR A 299 -36.64 -4.42 23.38
N LEU A 300 -35.67 -5.33 23.23
CA LEU A 300 -35.07 -5.63 21.92
C LEU A 300 -36.11 -6.14 20.89
N SER A 301 -37.07 -6.92 21.34
CA SER A 301 -38.17 -7.46 20.51
C SER A 301 -39.08 -6.39 19.91
N GLU A 302 -39.10 -5.17 20.44
CA GLU A 302 -39.85 -4.06 19.86
C GLU A 302 -39.30 -3.60 18.50
N LEU A 303 -38.06 -3.94 18.21
CA LEU A 303 -37.42 -3.67 16.93
C LEU A 303 -37.69 -4.76 15.89
N ALA A 304 -38.23 -5.91 16.29
CA ALA A 304 -38.38 -7.07 15.43
C ALA A 304 -39.46 -6.89 14.36
N GLY A 305 -39.24 -7.48 13.21
CA GLY A 305 -40.27 -7.65 12.19
C GLY A 305 -41.31 -8.71 12.56
N PRO A 306 -42.32 -8.92 11.71
CA PRO A 306 -43.37 -9.91 11.94
C PRO A 306 -42.87 -11.36 12.10
N ASP A 307 -41.71 -11.65 11.54
CA ASP A 307 -41.02 -12.95 11.61
C ASP A 307 -40.12 -13.11 12.85
N GLY A 308 -40.09 -12.12 13.73
CA GLY A 308 -39.23 -12.09 14.92
C GLY A 308 -37.77 -11.70 14.63
N THR A 309 -37.41 -11.43 13.39
CA THR A 309 -36.04 -11.05 12.99
C THR A 309 -35.86 -9.54 13.08
N ILE A 310 -34.67 -9.09 13.46
CA ILE A 310 -34.28 -7.68 13.52
C ILE A 310 -33.20 -7.44 12.44
N ASN A 311 -33.62 -6.89 11.32
CA ASN A 311 -32.72 -6.60 10.18
C ASN A 311 -32.16 -5.19 10.28
N CYS A 312 -30.90 -5.06 10.60
CA CYS A 312 -30.18 -3.80 10.80
C CYS A 312 -29.26 -3.49 9.62
N VAL A 313 -29.24 -2.24 9.17
CA VAL A 313 -28.31 -1.78 8.15
C VAL A 313 -27.42 -0.68 8.71
N PHE A 314 -26.11 -0.80 8.53
CA PHE A 314 -25.15 0.28 8.76
C PHE A 314 -24.38 0.61 7.48
N LEU A 315 -23.80 1.82 7.41
CA LEU A 315 -23.06 2.27 6.24
C LEU A 315 -21.56 2.04 6.39
N CYS A 316 -20.94 1.40 5.37
CA CYS A 316 -19.52 1.40 5.16
C CYS A 316 -19.12 2.62 4.33
N CYS A 317 -18.58 3.64 5.03
CA CYS A 317 -18.54 5.02 4.53
C CYS A 317 -17.43 5.28 3.53
N ASP A 318 -16.20 4.82 3.76
CA ASP A 318 -15.01 5.01 2.94
C ASP A 318 -14.00 3.87 3.16
N LEU A 319 -12.86 3.92 2.47
CA LEU A 319 -11.78 2.93 2.59
C LEU A 319 -10.82 3.28 3.75
N PRO A 320 -10.13 2.29 4.34
CA PRO A 320 -9.26 2.49 5.49
C PRO A 320 -7.91 3.14 5.15
N TYR A 321 -7.47 3.10 3.89
CA TYR A 321 -6.09 3.37 3.48
C TYR A 321 -5.58 4.77 3.83
N GLN A 322 -6.44 5.77 3.78
CA GLN A 322 -6.10 7.15 4.16
C GLN A 322 -5.92 7.37 5.67
N TYR A 323 -6.20 6.34 6.48
CA TYR A 323 -6.15 6.37 7.95
C TYR A 323 -5.12 5.40 8.53
N ILE A 324 -4.28 4.74 7.73
CA ILE A 324 -3.39 3.67 8.19
C ILE A 324 -2.55 4.12 9.40
N ASN A 325 -1.90 5.27 9.33
CA ASN A 325 -1.11 5.78 10.45
C ASN A 325 -1.97 6.01 11.71
N GLU A 326 -3.19 6.54 11.51
CA GLU A 326 -4.13 6.77 12.61
C GLU A 326 -4.56 5.44 13.29
N TYR A 327 -4.62 4.30 12.56
CA TYR A 327 -4.88 2.99 13.16
C TYR A 327 -3.78 2.57 14.14
N PHE A 328 -2.52 2.71 13.75
CA PHE A 328 -1.39 2.41 14.63
C PHE A 328 -1.34 3.33 15.85
N ASP A 329 -1.58 4.64 15.65
CA ASP A 329 -1.59 5.63 16.73
C ASP A 329 -2.71 5.37 17.74
N LYS A 330 -3.91 4.98 17.28
CA LYS A 330 -5.10 4.81 18.13
C LYS A 330 -5.19 3.46 18.81
N LEU A 331 -4.75 2.40 18.15
CA LEU A 331 -4.89 1.04 18.66
C LEU A 331 -3.60 0.53 19.34
N GLY A 332 -2.44 1.02 18.92
CA GLY A 332 -1.14 0.57 19.41
C GLY A 332 -0.67 -0.76 18.78
N GLU A 333 0.58 -1.09 19.04
CA GLU A 333 1.29 -2.20 18.40
C GLU A 333 0.67 -3.58 18.67
N SER A 334 0.00 -3.77 19.82
CA SER A 334 -0.61 -5.05 20.18
C SER A 334 -1.72 -5.53 19.24
N TYR A 335 -2.31 -4.63 18.47
CA TYR A 335 -3.30 -4.96 17.46
C TYR A 335 -2.71 -5.47 16.15
N PHE A 336 -1.39 -5.32 15.94
CA PHE A 336 -0.73 -5.64 14.69
C PHE A 336 0.35 -6.70 14.89
N PRO A 337 0.51 -7.65 13.94
CA PRO A 337 1.60 -8.61 14.00
C PRO A 337 2.93 -7.89 13.86
N SER A 338 3.92 -8.29 14.66
CA SER A 338 5.28 -7.76 14.57
C SER A 338 5.92 -8.12 13.22
N ILE A 339 6.71 -7.19 12.69
CA ILE A 339 7.53 -7.44 11.50
C ILE A 339 8.73 -8.31 11.92
N LYS A 340 8.88 -9.46 11.28
CA LYS A 340 10.07 -10.29 11.48
C LYS A 340 11.28 -9.62 10.82
N ASN A 341 12.42 -9.64 11.52
CA ASN A 341 13.67 -9.02 11.07
C ASN A 341 13.50 -7.52 10.74
N GLU A 342 12.74 -6.80 11.53
CA GLU A 342 12.44 -5.37 11.32
C GLU A 342 13.72 -4.49 11.26
N ASP A 343 14.81 -4.92 11.91
CA ASP A 343 16.09 -4.24 11.86
C ASP A 343 16.65 -4.10 10.43
N LEU A 344 16.23 -4.98 9.50
CA LEU A 344 16.60 -4.85 8.08
C LEU A 344 16.07 -3.58 7.41
N LEU A 345 15.05 -2.93 7.97
CA LEU A 345 14.59 -1.63 7.48
C LEU A 345 15.63 -0.51 7.62
N LYS A 346 16.69 -0.73 8.39
CA LYS A 346 17.74 0.26 8.70
C LYS A 346 19.08 -0.04 8.01
N VAL A 347 19.23 -1.20 7.38
CA VAL A 347 20.50 -1.68 6.81
C VAL A 347 20.31 -2.12 5.37
N ASP A 348 21.41 -2.19 4.60
CA ASP A 348 21.44 -2.60 3.19
C ASP A 348 20.39 -1.87 2.32
N LEU A 349 20.28 -0.56 2.52
CA LEU A 349 19.29 0.28 1.83
C LEU A 349 19.78 0.76 0.44
N TYR A 350 21.00 0.39 0.04
CA TYR A 350 21.54 0.76 -1.24
C TYR A 350 20.95 -0.08 -2.36
N ARG A 351 20.74 0.57 -3.50
CA ARG A 351 20.26 -0.12 -4.68
C ARG A 351 21.24 -1.22 -5.09
N TYR A 352 20.71 -2.41 -5.31
CA TYR A 352 21.40 -3.52 -5.94
C TYR A 352 20.89 -3.69 -7.39
N ASP A 353 21.80 -4.01 -8.32
CA ASP A 353 21.46 -4.27 -9.72
C ASP A 353 22.11 -5.59 -10.13
N GLU A 354 21.33 -6.52 -10.67
CA GLU A 354 21.82 -7.85 -11.07
C GLU A 354 22.95 -7.81 -12.09
N LYS A 355 23.06 -6.74 -12.89
CA LYS A 355 24.17 -6.55 -13.83
C LYS A 355 25.53 -6.33 -13.15
N TRP A 356 25.55 -6.02 -11.84
CA TRP A 356 26.78 -5.92 -11.05
C TRP A 356 27.26 -7.28 -10.54
N GLU A 357 26.46 -8.33 -10.75
CA GLU A 357 26.77 -9.69 -10.36
C GLU A 357 27.07 -10.51 -11.61
N ARG A 358 28.34 -10.77 -11.83
CA ARG A 358 28.83 -11.50 -13.02
C ARG A 358 28.91 -12.99 -12.74
N SER A 359 28.62 -13.81 -13.73
CA SER A 359 29.02 -15.21 -13.68
C SER A 359 30.54 -15.35 -13.53
N ALA A 360 31.01 -16.48 -13.04
CA ALA A 360 32.45 -16.72 -12.88
C ALA A 360 33.21 -16.56 -14.21
N SER A 361 32.67 -17.03 -15.35
CA SER A 361 33.27 -16.86 -16.67
C SER A 361 33.32 -15.39 -17.10
N GLU A 362 32.21 -14.66 -16.98
CA GLU A 362 32.17 -13.24 -17.31
C GLU A 362 33.13 -12.40 -16.45
N ALA A 363 33.30 -12.75 -15.16
CA ALA A 363 34.24 -12.09 -14.28
C ALA A 363 35.69 -12.33 -14.71
N LEU A 364 36.06 -13.56 -15.05
CA LEU A 364 37.38 -13.88 -15.54
C LEU A 364 37.66 -13.17 -16.87
N ASP A 365 36.70 -13.15 -17.80
CA ASP A 365 36.85 -12.49 -19.10
C ASP A 365 36.89 -10.96 -18.99
N ALA A 366 36.16 -10.36 -18.04
CA ALA A 366 36.10 -8.91 -17.92
C ALA A 366 37.27 -8.30 -17.13
N PHE A 367 37.82 -9.02 -16.15
CA PHE A 367 38.80 -8.47 -15.21
C PHE A 367 40.24 -8.96 -15.47
N PHE A 368 40.42 -9.97 -16.32
CA PHE A 368 41.74 -10.55 -16.60
C PHE A 368 42.03 -10.64 -18.09
N ASP A 369 43.28 -10.47 -18.42
CA ASP A 369 43.83 -10.87 -19.71
C ASP A 369 44.30 -12.32 -19.61
N VAL A 370 43.85 -13.14 -20.56
CA VAL A 370 44.14 -14.58 -20.57
C VAL A 370 45.19 -14.89 -21.63
N ASP A 371 46.34 -15.42 -21.21
CA ASP A 371 47.30 -16.00 -22.16
C ASP A 371 46.77 -17.37 -22.65
N ARG A 372 46.13 -17.34 -23.83
CA ARG A 372 45.50 -18.53 -24.43
C ARG A 372 46.53 -19.61 -24.81
N GLY A 373 47.78 -19.25 -25.12
CA GLY A 373 48.84 -20.20 -25.40
C GLY A 373 49.24 -20.97 -24.15
N ALA A 374 49.56 -20.25 -23.07
CA ALA A 374 49.87 -20.84 -21.77
C ALA A 374 48.71 -21.66 -21.21
N LEU A 375 47.47 -21.23 -21.43
CA LEU A 375 46.25 -21.96 -21.01
C LEU A 375 46.14 -23.29 -21.77
N LEU A 376 46.35 -23.28 -23.11
CA LEU A 376 46.28 -24.47 -23.94
C LEU A 376 47.38 -25.47 -23.58
N ASP A 377 48.62 -25.02 -23.39
CA ASP A 377 49.75 -25.87 -22.99
C ASP A 377 49.45 -26.56 -21.64
N MET A 378 48.87 -25.83 -20.71
CA MET A 378 48.47 -26.36 -19.40
C MET A 378 47.36 -27.41 -19.52
N VAL A 379 46.36 -27.19 -20.37
CA VAL A 379 45.25 -28.16 -20.60
C VAL A 379 45.76 -29.42 -21.31
N LEU A 380 46.71 -29.28 -22.24
CA LEU A 380 47.29 -30.42 -22.93
C LEU A 380 48.21 -31.25 -22.02
N ALA A 381 48.87 -30.63 -21.05
CA ALA A 381 49.73 -31.32 -20.07
C ALA A 381 48.90 -32.14 -19.04
N ASP A 382 47.67 -31.73 -18.73
CA ASP A 382 46.75 -32.47 -17.85
C ASP A 382 45.35 -32.56 -18.48
N PRO A 383 45.07 -33.59 -19.32
CA PRO A 383 43.81 -33.75 -20.05
C PRO A 383 42.56 -33.93 -19.13
N LYS A 384 42.77 -34.22 -17.85
CA LYS A 384 41.70 -34.27 -16.87
C LYS A 384 41.44 -32.90 -16.26
N SER A 385 41.30 -31.89 -17.11
CA SER A 385 41.09 -30.48 -16.76
C SER A 385 40.62 -30.25 -15.30
N ARG A 386 41.54 -29.74 -14.45
CA ARG A 386 41.25 -29.53 -13.01
C ARG A 386 40.40 -28.26 -12.80
N PRO A 387 39.64 -28.17 -11.71
CA PRO A 387 38.99 -26.93 -11.32
C PRO A 387 39.96 -25.76 -11.24
N VAL A 388 39.51 -24.55 -11.56
CA VAL A 388 40.31 -23.33 -11.56
C VAL A 388 41.12 -23.14 -10.27
N ASN A 389 40.58 -23.49 -9.13
CA ASN A 389 41.23 -23.38 -7.82
C ASN A 389 42.37 -24.37 -7.56
N THR A 390 42.57 -25.35 -8.39
CA THR A 390 43.68 -26.34 -8.30
C THR A 390 44.74 -26.11 -9.33
N VAL A 391 44.57 -25.11 -10.19
CA VAL A 391 45.47 -24.79 -11.30
C VAL A 391 46.29 -23.56 -10.94
N ASN A 392 47.60 -23.60 -11.15
CA ASN A 392 48.45 -22.40 -11.01
C ASN A 392 48.14 -21.44 -12.15
N LEU A 393 47.28 -20.43 -11.89
CA LEU A 393 46.88 -19.41 -12.85
C LEU A 393 47.90 -18.29 -12.99
N GLN A 394 48.99 -18.26 -12.21
CA GLN A 394 50.09 -17.32 -12.37
C GLN A 394 50.79 -17.56 -13.71
N GLY A 395 50.79 -16.56 -14.56
CA GLY A 395 51.31 -16.70 -15.94
C GLY A 395 50.23 -16.97 -16.99
N VAL A 396 49.07 -17.47 -16.61
CA VAL A 396 47.91 -17.65 -17.50
C VAL A 396 46.95 -16.48 -17.44
N LEU A 397 46.68 -15.98 -16.23
CA LEU A 397 45.85 -14.81 -15.99
C LEU A 397 46.69 -13.61 -15.54
N ARG A 398 46.40 -12.44 -16.06
CA ARG A 398 46.92 -11.16 -15.58
C ARG A 398 45.77 -10.21 -15.31
N SER A 399 45.71 -9.64 -14.11
CA SER A 399 44.73 -8.58 -13.80
C SER A 399 44.95 -7.40 -14.75
N ARG A 400 43.88 -6.88 -15.33
CA ARG A 400 43.96 -5.69 -16.18
C ARG A 400 44.40 -4.48 -15.38
N GLN A 401 45.09 -3.54 -16.01
CA GLN A 401 45.72 -2.39 -15.32
C GLN A 401 44.70 -1.45 -14.63
N ASP A 402 43.48 -1.39 -15.17
CA ASP A 402 42.40 -0.56 -14.70
C ASP A 402 41.46 -1.29 -13.71
N THR A 403 41.84 -2.50 -13.29
CA THR A 403 41.00 -3.32 -12.37
C THR A 403 41.67 -3.55 -11.02
N THR A 404 40.87 -3.86 -10.02
CA THR A 404 41.30 -4.32 -8.69
C THR A 404 40.43 -5.49 -8.29
N VAL A 405 41.03 -6.56 -7.82
CA VAL A 405 40.30 -7.72 -7.30
C VAL A 405 40.44 -7.73 -5.77
N ILE A 406 39.33 -7.81 -5.07
CA ILE A 406 39.29 -7.87 -3.60
C ILE A 406 38.67 -9.20 -3.18
N ASP A 407 39.42 -9.95 -2.40
CA ASP A 407 38.98 -11.22 -1.83
C ASP A 407 38.64 -11.03 -0.35
N LEU A 408 37.39 -11.27 -0.01
CA LEU A 408 36.83 -11.06 1.34
C LEU A 408 37.00 -12.28 2.26
N ARG A 409 37.56 -13.38 1.75
CA ARG A 409 37.76 -14.62 2.53
C ARG A 409 38.87 -14.47 3.55
N GLN A 410 38.95 -15.45 4.47
CA GLN A 410 39.98 -15.49 5.50
C GLN A 410 41.39 -15.68 4.88
N PRO A 411 42.44 -15.16 5.53
CA PRO A 411 43.82 -15.24 5.00
C PRO A 411 44.28 -16.66 4.64
N GLN A 412 43.92 -17.66 5.47
CA GLN A 412 44.27 -19.04 5.20
C GLN A 412 43.73 -19.56 3.86
N ASP A 413 42.48 -19.21 3.52
CA ASP A 413 41.83 -19.64 2.28
C ASP A 413 42.36 -18.84 1.10
N PHE A 414 42.71 -17.57 1.32
CA PHE A 414 43.37 -16.72 0.32
C PHE A 414 44.77 -17.24 0.00
N ASP A 415 45.57 -17.60 1.00
CA ASP A 415 46.93 -18.13 0.83
C ASP A 415 46.94 -19.49 0.09
N ASN A 416 45.94 -20.31 0.33
CA ASN A 416 45.76 -21.58 -0.36
C ASN A 416 45.53 -21.40 -1.86
N PHE A 417 44.65 -20.46 -2.22
CA PHE A 417 44.38 -20.10 -3.61
C PHE A 417 43.64 -18.75 -3.68
N HIS A 418 44.11 -17.86 -4.53
CA HIS A 418 43.46 -16.60 -4.90
C HIS A 418 43.63 -16.29 -6.37
N LEU A 419 42.79 -15.40 -6.91
CA LEU A 419 42.93 -14.91 -8.26
C LEU A 419 44.19 -14.03 -8.39
N PRO A 420 44.94 -14.10 -9.49
CA PRO A 420 46.18 -13.32 -9.67
C PRO A 420 45.94 -11.82 -9.47
N GLY A 421 46.79 -11.16 -8.66
CA GLY A 421 46.67 -9.74 -8.35
C GLY A 421 45.56 -9.36 -7.38
N ALA A 422 44.89 -10.33 -6.78
CA ALA A 422 43.90 -10.06 -5.75
C ALA A 422 44.52 -9.55 -4.45
N VAL A 423 43.82 -8.66 -3.79
CA VAL A 423 44.16 -8.14 -2.44
C VAL A 423 43.22 -8.78 -1.43
N ASN A 424 43.75 -9.35 -0.36
CA ASN A 424 42.92 -9.94 0.71
C ASN A 424 42.39 -8.88 1.66
N MET A 425 41.10 -8.87 1.85
CA MET A 425 40.39 -8.07 2.85
C MET A 425 39.44 -8.98 3.63
N PRO A 426 39.88 -9.63 4.70
CA PRO A 426 39.14 -10.68 5.38
C PRO A 426 37.97 -10.12 6.19
N PHE A 427 36.76 -10.21 5.64
CA PHE A 427 35.53 -9.81 6.32
C PHE A 427 34.62 -10.98 6.68
N VAL A 428 34.79 -12.14 6.04
CA VAL A 428 33.86 -13.26 6.19
C VAL A 428 34.59 -14.57 6.47
N HIS A 429 33.92 -15.48 7.18
CA HIS A 429 34.36 -16.85 7.46
C HIS A 429 33.55 -17.85 6.64
N ALA A 430 34.13 -19.00 6.31
CA ALA A 430 33.51 -20.03 5.47
C ALA A 430 32.21 -20.62 6.07
N ASP A 431 32.16 -20.72 7.39
CA ASP A 431 31.07 -21.38 8.13
C ASP A 431 29.93 -20.42 8.50
N VAL A 432 30.00 -19.16 8.08
CA VAL A 432 28.96 -18.17 8.38
C VAL A 432 27.83 -18.32 7.37
N PRO A 433 26.57 -18.44 7.81
CA PRO A 433 25.42 -18.49 6.90
C PRO A 433 25.30 -17.19 6.10
N SER A 434 24.53 -17.26 5.00
CA SER A 434 24.25 -16.08 4.17
C SER A 434 23.77 -14.90 5.02
N PRO A 435 24.37 -13.70 4.86
CA PRO A 435 23.95 -12.52 5.62
C PRO A 435 22.48 -12.14 5.35
N PHE A 436 21.92 -12.54 4.22
CA PHE A 436 20.53 -12.26 3.89
C PHE A 436 19.52 -13.09 4.70
N SER A 437 19.97 -14.13 5.39
CA SER A 437 19.11 -14.96 6.25
C SER A 437 19.08 -14.51 7.72
N ASP A 438 20.01 -13.63 8.14
CA ASP A 438 20.14 -13.15 9.50
C ASP A 438 20.35 -11.63 9.55
N ALA A 439 19.35 -10.91 10.07
CA ALA A 439 19.34 -9.45 10.14
C ALA A 439 20.53 -8.86 10.92
N LYS A 440 20.96 -9.51 12.00
CA LYS A 440 22.08 -9.03 12.84
C LYS A 440 23.41 -9.26 12.14
N LEU A 441 23.54 -10.38 11.46
CA LEU A 441 24.73 -10.68 10.67
C LEU A 441 24.87 -9.69 9.51
N LEU A 442 23.78 -9.41 8.79
CA LEU A 442 23.76 -8.42 7.71
C LEU A 442 24.09 -7.02 8.23
N GLU A 443 23.49 -6.61 9.35
CA GLU A 443 23.78 -5.31 9.98
C GLU A 443 25.25 -5.17 10.38
N SER A 444 25.82 -6.21 10.99
CA SER A 444 27.22 -6.22 11.41
C SER A 444 28.16 -6.13 10.20
N LEU A 445 27.92 -6.95 9.19
CA LEU A 445 28.71 -6.95 7.94
C LEU A 445 28.61 -5.59 7.26
N TRP A 446 27.40 -5.07 7.11
CA TRP A 446 27.15 -3.78 6.45
C TRP A 446 27.88 -2.63 7.15
N LYS A 447 27.79 -2.54 8.49
CA LYS A 447 28.49 -1.52 9.30
C LYS A 447 30.01 -1.64 9.15
N THR A 448 30.54 -2.86 9.14
CA THR A 448 31.98 -3.11 8.97
C THR A 448 32.45 -2.64 7.61
N LEU A 449 31.74 -2.99 6.53
CA LEU A 449 32.04 -2.55 5.16
C LEU A 449 31.92 -1.03 5.01
N GLU A 450 30.84 -0.42 5.57
CA GLU A 450 30.65 1.03 5.54
C GLU A 450 31.83 1.76 6.18
N ASN A 451 32.26 1.32 7.34
CA ASN A 451 33.38 1.93 8.06
C ASN A 451 34.71 1.74 7.33
N SER A 452 34.97 0.54 6.83
CA SER A 452 36.22 0.22 6.13
C SER A 452 36.38 1.01 4.81
N PHE A 453 35.29 1.21 4.09
CA PHE A 453 35.33 1.99 2.85
C PHE A 453 35.16 3.51 3.05
N ARG A 454 34.89 3.97 4.27
CA ARG A 454 34.68 5.40 4.58
C ARG A 454 35.98 6.12 4.96
N ALA A 455 37.01 5.42 5.48
CA ALA A 455 38.18 6.04 6.07
C ALA A 455 39.00 6.84 5.03
N PRO A 456 39.06 8.20 5.11
CA PRO A 456 39.82 9.02 4.17
C PRO A 456 41.32 8.70 4.26
N GLY A 457 41.98 8.51 3.11
CA GLY A 457 43.42 8.26 3.03
C GLY A 457 43.84 6.84 3.41
N SER A 458 42.90 5.90 3.56
CA SER A 458 43.21 4.48 3.75
C SER A 458 43.87 3.88 2.49
N GLU A 459 44.70 2.86 2.68
CA GLU A 459 45.28 2.08 1.56
C GLU A 459 44.20 1.58 0.60
N ILE A 460 43.01 1.29 1.14
CA ILE A 460 41.84 0.84 0.36
C ILE A 460 41.40 1.90 -0.64
N GLN A 461 41.32 3.17 -0.28
CA GLN A 461 40.92 4.22 -1.21
C GLN A 461 41.89 4.37 -2.38
N SER A 462 43.18 4.17 -2.13
CA SER A 462 44.18 4.20 -3.21
C SER A 462 44.04 3.03 -4.19
N LEU A 463 43.58 1.87 -3.69
CA LEU A 463 43.29 0.69 -4.49
C LEU A 463 42.02 0.82 -5.34
N LEU A 464 41.05 1.60 -4.86
CA LEU A 464 39.72 1.73 -5.51
C LEU A 464 39.69 2.88 -6.54
N LYS A 465 40.49 3.93 -6.35
CA LYS A 465 40.37 5.17 -7.12
C LYS A 465 40.66 4.98 -8.60
N GLY A 466 39.63 5.22 -9.44
CA GLY A 466 39.76 5.15 -10.90
C GLY A 466 39.90 3.73 -11.46
N ARG A 467 39.55 2.71 -10.67
CA ARG A 467 39.61 1.31 -11.06
C ARG A 467 38.23 0.66 -10.99
N HIS A 468 38.01 -0.34 -11.82
CA HIS A 468 36.86 -1.23 -11.74
C HIS A 468 37.17 -2.36 -10.75
N VAL A 469 36.36 -2.52 -9.73
CA VAL A 469 36.58 -3.42 -8.60
C VAL A 469 35.81 -4.71 -8.78
N LEU A 470 36.49 -5.86 -8.68
CA LEU A 470 35.83 -7.17 -8.59
C LEU A 470 35.91 -7.66 -7.15
N LEU A 471 34.76 -7.98 -6.56
CA LEU A 471 34.67 -8.53 -5.22
C LEU A 471 34.33 -10.03 -5.27
N THR A 472 34.99 -10.80 -4.42
CA THR A 472 34.69 -12.22 -4.25
C THR A 472 34.68 -12.61 -2.78
N CYS A 473 33.88 -13.63 -2.43
CA CYS A 473 33.83 -14.29 -1.13
C CYS A 473 33.57 -15.78 -1.34
N TYR A 474 33.18 -16.52 -0.31
CA TYR A 474 32.99 -17.96 -0.42
C TYR A 474 31.83 -18.35 -1.38
N ASP A 475 30.65 -17.73 -1.20
CA ASP A 475 29.38 -18.03 -1.87
C ASP A 475 28.82 -16.90 -2.75
N GLY A 476 29.43 -15.71 -2.70
CA GLY A 476 28.99 -14.52 -3.42
C GLY A 476 28.17 -13.53 -2.60
N ASP A 477 27.50 -13.94 -1.53
CA ASP A 477 26.54 -13.11 -0.80
C ASP A 477 27.18 -11.90 -0.12
N SER A 478 28.28 -12.10 0.59
CA SER A 478 28.99 -10.99 1.24
C SER A 478 29.65 -10.04 0.23
N ALA A 479 30.12 -10.59 -0.90
CA ALA A 479 30.65 -9.78 -1.99
C ALA A 479 29.56 -8.92 -2.64
N ARG A 480 28.33 -9.43 -2.71
CA ARG A 480 27.16 -8.68 -3.18
C ARG A 480 26.86 -7.48 -2.28
N VAL A 481 26.85 -7.65 -0.96
CA VAL A 481 26.67 -6.55 0.00
C VAL A 481 27.79 -5.51 -0.15
N ALA A 482 29.05 -5.96 -0.22
CA ALA A 482 30.19 -5.08 -0.41
C ALA A 482 30.13 -4.30 -1.75
N THR A 483 29.65 -4.93 -2.82
CA THR A 483 29.43 -4.28 -4.12
C THR A 483 28.40 -3.15 -4.00
N SER A 484 27.27 -3.38 -3.34
CA SER A 484 26.25 -2.34 -3.16
C SER A 484 26.78 -1.14 -2.36
N VAL A 485 27.58 -1.40 -1.32
CA VAL A 485 28.23 -0.34 -0.51
C VAL A 485 29.21 0.47 -1.36
N LEU A 486 30.06 -0.17 -2.16
CA LEU A 486 31.00 0.53 -3.03
C LEU A 486 30.32 1.35 -4.12
N ARG A 487 29.29 0.79 -4.77
CA ARG A 487 28.49 1.48 -5.79
C ARG A 487 27.78 2.71 -5.22
N ALA A 488 27.25 2.62 -4.01
CA ALA A 488 26.64 3.77 -3.30
C ALA A 488 27.67 4.89 -3.03
N LYS A 489 28.94 4.56 -2.89
CA LYS A 489 30.04 5.52 -2.71
C LYS A 489 30.62 6.04 -4.03
N GLY A 490 30.05 5.65 -5.18
CA GLY A 490 30.46 6.11 -6.50
C GLY A 490 31.61 5.35 -7.12
N TYR A 491 32.00 4.19 -6.58
CA TYR A 491 32.97 3.30 -7.22
C TYR A 491 32.31 2.37 -8.23
N GLU A 492 33.03 2.02 -9.30
CA GLU A 492 32.64 0.92 -10.17
C GLU A 492 33.04 -0.40 -9.52
N ALA A 493 32.07 -1.23 -9.18
CA ALA A 493 32.30 -2.49 -8.50
C ALA A 493 31.32 -3.56 -8.99
N ASP A 494 31.82 -4.78 -9.16
CA ASP A 494 31.06 -5.97 -9.51
C ASP A 494 31.41 -7.11 -8.53
N SER A 495 30.54 -8.11 -8.41
CA SER A 495 30.79 -9.33 -7.62
C SER A 495 30.71 -10.58 -8.51
N ILE A 496 31.30 -11.67 -8.02
CA ILE A 496 31.18 -12.99 -8.66
C ILE A 496 29.96 -13.70 -8.07
N ARG A 497 28.98 -14.01 -8.92
CA ARG A 497 27.82 -14.83 -8.56
C ARG A 497 28.27 -16.22 -8.10
N GLY A 498 27.87 -16.61 -6.89
CA GLY A 498 28.30 -17.85 -6.28
C GLY A 498 29.75 -17.88 -5.80
N GLY A 499 30.45 -16.73 -5.83
CA GLY A 499 31.78 -16.54 -5.28
C GLY A 499 32.81 -17.61 -5.69
N PHE A 500 33.62 -18.04 -4.72
CA PHE A 500 34.59 -19.11 -4.94
C PHE A 500 33.98 -20.46 -5.21
N GLN A 501 32.76 -20.73 -4.76
CA GLN A 501 32.04 -21.98 -5.08
C GLN A 501 31.75 -22.08 -6.59
N ALA A 502 31.44 -20.97 -7.24
CA ALA A 502 31.27 -20.91 -8.70
C ALA A 502 32.59 -21.03 -9.43
N LEU A 503 33.65 -20.33 -8.98
CA LEU A 503 35.00 -20.46 -9.55
C LEU A 503 35.52 -21.90 -9.47
N ASN A 504 35.21 -22.66 -8.41
CA ASN A 504 35.58 -24.06 -8.26
C ASN A 504 34.93 -24.99 -9.30
N LYS A 505 33.84 -24.58 -9.91
CA LYS A 505 33.18 -25.32 -10.99
C LYS A 505 33.71 -24.95 -12.37
N MET A 506 34.50 -23.89 -12.48
CA MET A 506 35.09 -23.48 -13.74
C MET A 506 36.27 -24.36 -14.15
N ARG A 507 36.36 -24.64 -15.42
CA ARG A 507 37.50 -25.33 -16.05
C ARG A 507 37.95 -24.60 -17.29
N PRO A 508 39.24 -24.70 -17.66
CA PRO A 508 39.72 -24.25 -18.98
C PRO A 508 39.01 -24.99 -20.12
N SER A 509 38.62 -24.27 -21.15
CA SER A 509 38.03 -24.86 -22.36
C SER A 509 39.08 -25.51 -23.24
N THR A 510 38.81 -26.72 -23.73
CA THR A 510 39.67 -27.43 -24.71
C THR A 510 39.35 -27.01 -26.17
N HIS A 511 38.37 -26.15 -26.41
CA HIS A 511 38.00 -25.73 -27.77
C HIS A 511 38.92 -24.66 -28.31
N GLN A 512 39.57 -24.92 -29.44
CA GLN A 512 40.26 -23.89 -30.23
C GLN A 512 39.24 -22.94 -30.87
N PRO A 513 39.49 -21.63 -30.90
CA PRO A 513 38.63 -20.71 -31.62
C PRO A 513 38.65 -21.05 -33.10
N THR A 514 37.49 -21.33 -33.67
CA THR A 514 37.35 -21.51 -35.12
C THR A 514 37.58 -20.18 -35.83
N THR A 515 38.36 -20.19 -36.89
CA THR A 515 38.84 -19.03 -37.67
C THR A 515 37.76 -18.33 -38.50
N ASN A 516 36.47 -18.57 -38.25
CA ASN A 516 35.36 -17.92 -38.94
C ASN A 516 34.50 -17.10 -37.97
N GLY A 517 34.75 -15.83 -37.93
CA GLY A 517 33.83 -14.69 -37.70
C GLY A 517 32.65 -14.78 -36.72
N ALA A 518 32.59 -15.74 -35.78
CA ALA A 518 31.55 -15.90 -34.81
C ALA A 518 32.09 -15.67 -33.39
N ARG A 519 31.39 -14.88 -32.62
CA ARG A 519 31.51 -14.49 -31.21
C ARG A 519 32.63 -15.19 -30.44
N ASP A 520 33.58 -14.38 -29.94
CA ASP A 520 34.63 -14.79 -29.01
C ASP A 520 34.06 -15.66 -27.89
N THR A 521 34.27 -16.99 -27.97
CA THR A 521 33.79 -17.92 -26.92
C THR A 521 34.75 -17.83 -25.76
N SER A 522 34.21 -17.65 -24.53
CA SER A 522 35.00 -17.66 -23.30
C SER A 522 35.95 -18.86 -23.25
N PRO A 523 37.19 -18.69 -22.83
CA PRO A 523 38.14 -19.78 -22.63
C PRO A 523 37.79 -20.64 -21.40
N TRP A 524 36.66 -20.37 -20.75
CA TRP A 524 36.18 -21.02 -19.53
C TRP A 524 34.86 -21.74 -19.77
N VAL A 525 34.69 -22.92 -19.15
CA VAL A 525 33.45 -23.72 -19.20
C VAL A 525 33.02 -24.06 -17.77
N GLU A 526 31.74 -23.91 -17.47
CA GLU A 526 31.14 -24.33 -16.19
C GLU A 526 30.71 -25.80 -16.25
N LEU A 527 31.06 -26.57 -15.22
CA LEU A 527 30.59 -27.96 -15.08
C LEU A 527 29.10 -27.97 -14.71
N SER A 528 28.28 -28.66 -15.52
CA SER A 528 26.90 -28.96 -15.17
C SER A 528 26.83 -29.88 -13.95
N GLN A 529 25.79 -29.72 -13.12
CA GLN A 529 25.58 -30.54 -11.91
C GLN A 529 25.50 -32.06 -12.16
N GLU A 530 25.21 -32.49 -13.38
CA GLU A 530 25.14 -33.90 -13.75
C GLU A 530 26.51 -34.63 -13.79
N ALA A 531 27.61 -33.88 -13.94
CA ALA A 531 28.94 -34.49 -13.99
C ALA A 531 29.53 -34.83 -12.61
N LEU A 532 28.91 -34.42 -11.52
CA LEU A 532 29.36 -34.68 -10.14
C LEU A 532 28.78 -35.93 -9.51
N THR A 533 27.87 -36.65 -10.19
CA THR A 533 27.13 -37.82 -9.63
C THR A 533 27.55 -39.18 -10.22
N VAL A 534 28.62 -39.27 -11.00
CA VAL A 534 29.12 -40.57 -11.49
C VAL A 534 30.17 -41.14 -10.55
N GLY A 535 29.72 -41.66 -9.42
CA GLY A 535 30.44 -42.72 -8.68
C GLY A 535 30.01 -44.09 -9.20
N PRO A 536 30.83 -45.15 -9.14
CA PRO A 536 30.57 -46.40 -9.85
C PRO A 536 29.34 -47.12 -9.28
N SER A 537 28.33 -47.35 -10.13
CA SER A 537 27.21 -48.20 -9.84
C SER A 537 27.66 -49.67 -9.73
N GLN A 538 27.58 -50.24 -8.56
CA GLN A 538 27.48 -51.71 -8.44
C GLN A 538 26.03 -52.13 -8.66
N SER A 539 25.85 -52.89 -9.70
CA SER A 539 24.64 -53.62 -10.06
C SER A 539 24.40 -54.81 -9.13
N ALA A 540 23.20 -54.96 -8.63
CA ALA A 540 22.59 -56.31 -8.46
C ALA A 540 21.06 -56.17 -8.40
N PRO A 541 20.32 -57.11 -9.02
CA PRO A 541 18.88 -57.05 -9.13
C PRO A 541 18.22 -57.78 -7.96
N VAL A 542 17.10 -57.29 -7.46
CA VAL A 542 16.13 -58.13 -6.73
C VAL A 542 14.72 -57.84 -7.23
N THR A 543 14.17 -58.89 -7.79
CA THR A 543 12.77 -59.15 -8.10
C THR A 543 11.89 -59.13 -6.84
N LEU A 544 10.80 -58.48 -6.85
CA LEU A 544 9.39 -58.81 -6.64
C LEU A 544 8.59 -57.57 -6.37
#